data_c0c0694687ea7f60b5cb92c7df9b3ee2
#
_entry.id   c0c0694687ea7f60b5cb92c7df9b3ee2
#
_cell.length_a   1.000
_cell.length_b   1.000
_cell.length_c   1.000
_cell.angle_alpha   90.00
_cell.angle_beta   90.00
_cell.angle_gamma   90.00
#
_symmetry.space_group_name_H-M   'P 1'
#
loop_
_entity.id
_entity.type
_entity.pdbx_description
1 polymer ?
#
loop_
_entity_poly.entity_id
_entity_poly.type
_entity_poly.pdbx_seq_one_letter_code
_entity_poly.pdbx_strand_id
1 'polypeptide(L)'
;MKQLVLIILLLWGNFQLILSQGSSARPLMLYGDTSRVGVPYSKDPHVVNFKGRYLMYHSIPPMKGEPDSGWNIGIAESKDLMNWTKVGEITPAPEADYEKKGLCAPGALVKDGKVHLFYQTYGNGEKDAICHAVSDDGIRFKRNP
;
A
#
# COMPACT_ATOMS: atom_id res chain seq x y z
N MET A 1 23.57 36.67 55.54
CA MET A 1 23.20 37.03 54.16
C MET A 1 23.90 36.21 53.04
N LYS A 2 25.06 35.59 53.29
CA LYS A 2 25.79 34.81 52.26
C LYS A 2 25.20 33.40 52.02
N GLN A 3 24.49 32.80 52.98
CA GLN A 3 23.89 31.44 52.84
C GLN A 3 22.57 31.43 52.06
N LEU A 4 21.83 32.55 52.05
CA LEU A 4 20.53 32.64 51.33
C LEU A 4 20.68 32.70 49.84
N VAL A 5 21.79 33.27 49.34
CA VAL A 5 22.07 33.43 47.88
C VAL A 5 22.46 32.09 47.27
N LEU A 6 23.09 31.17 48.03
CA LEU A 6 23.51 29.85 47.51
C LEU A 6 22.33 28.91 47.26
N ILE A 7 21.28 29.00 48.07
CA ILE A 7 20.07 28.17 47.93
C ILE A 7 19.21 28.54 46.72
N ILE A 8 19.18 29.84 46.40
CA ILE A 8 18.43 30.34 45.21
C ILE A 8 19.09 29.90 43.90
N LEU A 9 20.42 29.83 43.83
CA LEU A 9 21.16 29.37 42.65
C LEU A 9 21.03 27.87 42.42
N LEU A 10 20.85 27.04 43.46
CA LEU A 10 20.62 25.60 43.33
C LEU A 10 19.22 25.27 42.85
N LEU A 11 18.22 26.10 43.12
CA LEU A 11 16.84 25.90 42.65
C LEU A 11 16.67 26.31 41.17
N TRP A 12 17.49 27.19 40.61
CA TRP A 12 17.43 27.55 39.20
C TRP A 12 18.13 26.57 38.27
N GLY A 13 19.10 25.78 38.80
CA GLY A 13 19.83 24.78 38.02
C GLY A 13 19.00 23.55 37.63
N ASN A 14 17.89 23.26 38.35
CA ASN A 14 17.06 22.07 38.10
C ASN A 14 15.84 22.33 37.22
N PHE A 15 15.60 23.55 36.79
CA PHE A 15 14.41 23.89 35.96
C PHE A 15 14.67 23.78 34.45
N GLN A 16 15.89 23.56 34.01
CA GLN A 16 16.24 23.49 32.59
C GLN A 16 16.27 22.08 32.01
N LEU A 17 16.02 21.03 32.79
CA LEU A 17 16.13 19.63 32.33
C LEU A 17 14.81 18.97 31.91
N ILE A 18 13.69 19.69 31.89
CA ILE A 18 12.37 19.10 31.59
C ILE A 18 11.82 19.48 30.22
N LEU A 19 12.51 20.26 29.40
CA LEU A 19 11.97 20.77 28.13
C LEU A 19 12.54 20.08 26.86
N SER A 20 13.10 18.90 26.96
CA SER A 20 13.53 18.16 25.76
C SER A 20 13.06 16.70 25.78
N GLN A 21 11.81 16.46 26.05
CA GLN A 21 11.15 15.29 25.47
C GLN A 21 10.50 15.77 24.18
N GLY A 22 11.31 15.88 23.14
CA GLY A 22 10.81 15.90 21.80
C GLY A 22 9.89 14.70 21.62
N SER A 23 8.60 14.92 21.45
CA SER A 23 7.67 13.92 20.98
C SER A 23 8.25 13.40 19.66
N SER A 24 8.98 12.29 19.72
CA SER A 24 9.32 11.55 18.52
C SER A 24 7.99 11.01 17.97
N ALA A 25 7.40 11.76 17.05
CA ALA A 25 6.23 11.28 16.33
C ALA A 25 6.58 9.89 15.81
N ARG A 26 5.82 8.86 16.21
CA ARG A 26 6.02 7.50 15.71
C ARG A 26 5.86 7.56 14.19
N PRO A 27 6.76 6.96 13.43
CA PRO A 27 6.60 6.91 12.00
C PRO A 27 5.24 6.29 11.66
N LEU A 28 4.47 6.97 10.83
CA LEU A 28 3.18 6.52 10.35
C LEU A 28 3.40 5.90 8.96
N MET A 29 3.03 4.63 8.81
CA MET A 29 2.95 4.01 7.48
C MET A 29 1.78 4.65 6.74
N LEU A 30 2.07 5.27 5.60
CA LEU A 30 1.06 5.83 4.70
C LEU A 30 1.53 5.59 3.26
N TYR A 31 0.72 4.85 2.50
CA TYR A 31 0.95 4.61 1.08
C TYR A 31 -0.28 5.03 0.27
N GLY A 32 -0.05 5.75 -0.82
CA GLY A 32 -1.06 6.08 -1.80
C GLY A 32 -0.44 6.13 -3.19
N ASP A 33 -0.96 5.33 -4.11
CA ASP A 33 -0.54 5.35 -5.51
C ASP A 33 -0.97 6.66 -6.18
N THR A 34 -0.02 7.39 -6.76
CA THR A 34 -0.27 8.67 -7.44
C THR A 34 -0.31 8.54 -8.96
N SER A 35 -0.04 7.36 -9.49
CA SER A 35 0.18 7.14 -10.93
C SER A 35 -1.05 7.38 -11.82
N ARG A 36 -2.25 7.27 -11.23
CA ARG A 36 -3.51 7.34 -11.98
C ARG A 36 -4.15 8.73 -11.97
N VAL A 37 -4.23 9.35 -10.81
CA VAL A 37 -4.98 10.60 -10.65
C VAL A 37 -4.11 11.77 -10.17
N GLY A 38 -2.80 11.56 -9.97
CA GLY A 38 -1.84 12.58 -9.54
C GLY A 38 -1.91 12.94 -8.06
N VAL A 39 -2.81 12.31 -7.30
CA VAL A 39 -2.92 12.40 -5.85
C VAL A 39 -2.94 11.00 -5.24
N PRO A 40 -2.56 10.83 -3.96
CA PRO A 40 -2.59 9.53 -3.32
C PRO A 40 -3.98 8.90 -3.35
N TYR A 41 -4.09 7.72 -3.97
CA TYR A 41 -5.32 6.96 -4.02
C TYR A 41 -5.02 5.46 -4.06
N SER A 42 -5.35 4.75 -3.00
CA SER A 42 -5.22 3.30 -2.91
C SER A 42 -6.28 2.77 -1.96
N LYS A 43 -6.86 1.60 -2.27
CA LYS A 43 -7.83 0.94 -1.41
C LYS A 43 -7.75 -0.58 -1.53
N ASP A 44 -8.47 -1.28 -0.65
CA ASP A 44 -8.57 -2.75 -0.64
C ASP A 44 -7.18 -3.43 -0.59
N PRO A 45 -6.28 -3.09 0.36
CA PRO A 45 -4.93 -3.63 0.35
C PRO A 45 -4.89 -5.09 0.80
N HIS A 46 -4.10 -5.90 0.12
CA HIS A 46 -3.71 -7.22 0.59
C HIS A 46 -2.20 -7.38 0.52
N VAL A 47 -1.58 -7.81 1.63
CA VAL A 47 -0.12 -7.93 1.76
C VAL A 47 0.30 -9.38 1.98
N VAL A 48 1.30 -9.82 1.23
CA VAL A 48 1.94 -11.13 1.42
C VAL A 48 3.45 -10.98 1.58
N ASN A 49 4.08 -11.88 2.36
CA ASN A 49 5.53 -12.03 2.35
C ASN A 49 5.90 -13.05 1.27
N PHE A 50 6.74 -12.64 0.33
CA PHE A 50 7.14 -13.49 -0.79
C PHE A 50 8.61 -13.28 -1.17
N LYS A 51 9.40 -14.35 -1.09
CA LYS A 51 10.84 -14.36 -1.45
C LYS A 51 11.64 -13.23 -0.76
N GLY A 52 11.40 -13.03 0.56
CA GLY A 52 12.15 -12.08 1.39
C GLY A 52 11.75 -10.61 1.22
N ARG A 53 10.59 -10.34 0.63
CA ARG A 53 9.99 -9.00 0.53
C ARG A 53 8.49 -9.07 0.78
N TYR A 54 7.90 -7.95 1.12
CA TYR A 54 6.46 -7.79 1.20
C TYR A 54 5.94 -7.24 -0.13
N LEU A 55 4.87 -7.84 -0.62
CA LEU A 55 4.13 -7.37 -1.80
C LEU A 55 2.73 -6.96 -1.37
N MET A 56 2.32 -5.76 -1.72
CA MET A 56 0.97 -5.25 -1.50
C MET A 56 0.27 -5.11 -2.85
N TYR A 57 -0.88 -5.76 -2.95
CA TYR A 57 -1.83 -5.63 -4.05
C TYR A 57 -2.95 -4.72 -3.59
N HIS A 58 -3.35 -3.75 -4.40
CA HIS A 58 -4.35 -2.76 -4.02
C HIS A 58 -5.11 -2.26 -5.25
N SER A 59 -6.36 -1.85 -5.04
CA SER A 59 -7.15 -1.25 -6.12
C SER A 59 -6.68 0.18 -6.39
N ILE A 60 -6.55 0.52 -7.68
CA ILE A 60 -6.26 1.88 -8.16
C ILE A 60 -7.33 2.34 -9.15
N PRO A 61 -7.70 3.63 -9.14
CA PRO A 61 -8.81 4.15 -9.94
C PRO A 61 -8.47 4.23 -11.44
N PRO A 62 -9.45 4.51 -12.31
CA PRO A 62 -9.20 4.90 -13.67
C PRO A 62 -8.26 6.10 -13.78
N MET A 63 -7.60 6.26 -14.91
CA MET A 63 -6.76 7.43 -15.17
C MET A 63 -7.59 8.71 -15.17
N LYS A 64 -7.00 9.79 -14.68
CA LYS A 64 -7.64 11.11 -14.67
C LYS A 64 -8.00 11.53 -16.10
N GLY A 65 -9.29 11.79 -16.33
CA GLY A 65 -9.80 12.16 -17.65
C GLY A 65 -10.07 10.99 -18.60
N GLU A 66 -9.78 9.74 -18.18
CA GLU A 66 -9.97 8.52 -18.99
C GLU A 66 -10.80 7.48 -18.19
N PRO A 67 -12.10 7.70 -17.98
CA PRO A 67 -12.92 6.80 -17.17
C PRO A 67 -12.99 5.37 -17.73
N ASP A 68 -12.85 5.22 -19.05
CA ASP A 68 -12.83 3.91 -19.71
C ASP A 68 -11.51 3.14 -19.53
N SER A 69 -10.46 3.75 -18.94
CA SER A 69 -9.23 3.03 -18.58
C SER A 69 -9.44 2.02 -17.44
N GLY A 70 -10.58 2.07 -16.78
CA GLY A 70 -11.03 1.10 -15.78
C GLY A 70 -10.22 1.10 -14.48
N TRP A 71 -10.77 0.42 -13.47
CA TRP A 71 -10.06 0.10 -12.25
C TRP A 71 -9.01 -0.97 -12.52
N ASN A 72 -7.87 -0.86 -11.86
CA ASN A 72 -6.77 -1.81 -11.99
C ASN A 72 -6.23 -2.21 -10.60
N ILE A 73 -5.33 -3.19 -10.58
CA ILE A 73 -4.65 -3.61 -9.36
C ILE A 73 -3.21 -3.11 -9.42
N GLY A 74 -2.86 -2.19 -8.53
CA GLY A 74 -1.49 -1.75 -8.31
C GLY A 74 -0.71 -2.76 -7.49
N ILE A 75 0.60 -2.84 -7.71
CA ILE A 75 1.53 -3.68 -6.97
C ILE A 75 2.62 -2.81 -6.39
N ALA A 76 2.77 -2.84 -5.06
CA ALA A 76 3.86 -2.18 -4.37
C ALA A 76 4.69 -3.19 -3.57
N GLU A 77 5.99 -2.92 -3.42
CA GLU A 77 6.88 -3.74 -2.59
C GLU A 77 7.46 -2.96 -1.43
N SER A 78 7.78 -3.67 -0.36
CA SER A 78 8.48 -3.17 0.82
C SER A 78 9.39 -4.24 1.42
N LYS A 79 10.42 -3.80 2.15
CA LYS A 79 11.27 -4.68 2.97
C LYS A 79 10.95 -4.57 4.46
N ASP A 80 10.25 -3.52 4.88
CA ASP A 80 10.05 -3.14 6.28
C ASP A 80 8.60 -2.87 6.68
N LEU A 81 7.64 -3.01 5.73
CA LEU A 81 6.21 -2.70 5.86
C LEU A 81 5.90 -1.19 6.06
N MET A 82 6.91 -0.35 6.09
CA MET A 82 6.76 1.10 6.30
C MET A 82 7.00 1.88 5.01
N ASN A 83 8.04 1.50 4.27
CA ASN A 83 8.43 2.18 3.04
C ASN A 83 8.03 1.31 1.84
N TRP A 84 7.16 1.85 0.98
CA TRP A 84 6.58 1.15 -0.16
C TRP A 84 6.95 1.81 -1.48
N THR A 85 7.26 1.00 -2.48
CA THR A 85 7.56 1.46 -3.85
C THR A 85 6.65 0.72 -4.83
N LYS A 86 6.00 1.43 -5.75
CA LYS A 86 5.25 0.80 -6.84
C LYS A 86 6.19 0.03 -7.76
N VAL A 87 5.86 -1.23 -8.03
CA VAL A 87 6.69 -2.13 -8.87
C VAL A 87 5.94 -2.73 -10.05
N GLY A 88 4.62 -2.57 -10.09
CA GLY A 88 3.84 -3.12 -11.18
C GLY A 88 2.36 -2.76 -11.11
N GLU A 89 1.64 -3.29 -12.08
CA GLU A 89 0.20 -3.12 -12.20
C GLU A 89 -0.40 -4.29 -13.00
N ILE A 90 -1.60 -4.72 -12.63
CA ILE A 90 -2.39 -5.67 -13.38
C ILE A 90 -3.54 -4.92 -14.02
N THR A 91 -3.58 -4.95 -15.34
CA THR A 91 -4.61 -4.32 -16.18
C THR A 91 -5.58 -5.37 -16.70
N PRO A 92 -6.79 -4.99 -17.14
CA PRO A 92 -7.70 -5.89 -17.82
C PRO A 92 -7.05 -6.63 -19.00
N ALA A 93 -7.36 -7.92 -19.13
CA ALA A 93 -6.95 -8.68 -20.31
C ALA A 93 -7.86 -8.32 -21.51
N PRO A 94 -7.30 -7.93 -22.64
CA PRO A 94 -8.10 -7.46 -23.79
C PRO A 94 -9.10 -8.49 -24.32
N GLU A 95 -8.77 -9.76 -24.18
CA GLU A 95 -9.58 -10.90 -24.64
C GLU A 95 -10.68 -11.29 -23.66
N ALA A 96 -10.62 -10.81 -22.41
CA ALA A 96 -11.57 -11.20 -21.36
C ALA A 96 -12.72 -10.20 -21.25
N ASP A 97 -13.87 -10.54 -21.77
CA ASP A 97 -15.09 -9.71 -21.72
C ASP A 97 -15.49 -9.30 -20.30
N TYR A 98 -15.23 -10.16 -19.33
CA TYR A 98 -15.52 -9.96 -17.89
C TYR A 98 -14.52 -9.04 -17.19
N GLU A 99 -13.40 -8.64 -17.82
CA GLU A 99 -12.41 -7.73 -17.24
C GLU A 99 -12.45 -6.31 -17.85
N LYS A 100 -13.09 -6.12 -18.99
CA LYS A 100 -12.96 -4.90 -19.84
C LYS A 100 -13.17 -3.57 -19.13
N LYS A 101 -14.01 -3.53 -18.08
CA LYS A 101 -14.33 -2.29 -17.36
C LYS A 101 -13.49 -2.09 -16.09
N GLY A 102 -12.78 -3.11 -15.63
CA GLY A 102 -11.88 -2.97 -14.50
C GLY A 102 -11.70 -4.19 -13.64
N LEU A 103 -10.66 -4.13 -12.83
CA LEU A 103 -10.26 -5.11 -11.81
C LEU A 103 -10.14 -4.40 -10.48
N CYS A 104 -10.59 -5.02 -9.39
CA CYS A 104 -10.43 -4.45 -8.05
C CYS A 104 -10.45 -5.52 -6.94
N ALA A 105 -10.36 -5.07 -5.69
CA ALA A 105 -10.48 -5.86 -4.47
C ALA A 105 -9.59 -7.13 -4.49
N PRO A 106 -8.25 -6.99 -4.63
CA PRO A 106 -7.34 -8.11 -4.68
C PRO A 106 -7.25 -8.83 -3.34
N GLY A 107 -7.22 -10.17 -3.39
CA GLY A 107 -6.85 -11.05 -2.28
C GLY A 107 -5.71 -11.95 -2.73
N ALA A 108 -4.64 -12.07 -1.95
CA ALA A 108 -3.47 -12.85 -2.34
C ALA A 108 -3.08 -13.88 -1.29
N LEU A 109 -2.50 -14.99 -1.72
CA LEU A 109 -1.85 -15.96 -0.83
C LEU A 109 -0.60 -16.53 -1.51
N VAL A 110 0.33 -16.99 -0.69
CA VAL A 110 1.51 -17.71 -1.18
C VAL A 110 1.31 -19.20 -0.99
N LYS A 111 1.40 -19.96 -2.09
CA LYS A 111 1.31 -21.42 -2.08
C LYS A 111 2.25 -22.00 -3.13
N ASP A 112 2.92 -23.07 -2.80
CA ASP A 112 3.82 -23.82 -3.70
C ASP A 112 4.89 -22.93 -4.39
N GLY A 113 5.44 -21.95 -3.63
CA GLY A 113 6.46 -21.02 -4.12
C GLY A 113 5.96 -19.97 -5.11
N LYS A 114 4.65 -19.81 -5.26
CA LYS A 114 3.98 -18.85 -6.15
C LYS A 114 3.04 -17.94 -5.38
N VAL A 115 2.73 -16.79 -5.95
CA VAL A 115 1.63 -15.93 -5.50
C VAL A 115 0.38 -16.27 -6.29
N HIS A 116 -0.68 -16.62 -5.56
CA HIS A 116 -2.03 -16.78 -6.08
C HIS A 116 -2.81 -15.52 -5.75
N LEU A 117 -3.34 -14.85 -6.77
CA LEU A 117 -4.13 -13.64 -6.66
C LEU A 117 -5.57 -13.92 -7.07
N PHE A 118 -6.50 -13.61 -6.19
CA PHE A 118 -7.93 -13.57 -6.46
C PHE A 118 -8.34 -12.11 -6.55
N TYR A 119 -9.18 -11.75 -7.49
CA TYR A 119 -9.63 -10.39 -7.68
C TYR A 119 -11.04 -10.36 -8.25
N GLN A 120 -11.71 -9.26 -7.99
CA GLN A 120 -13.03 -9.00 -8.54
C GLN A 120 -12.89 -8.24 -9.86
N THR A 121 -13.66 -8.62 -10.87
CA THR A 121 -13.93 -7.73 -12.00
C THR A 121 -14.98 -6.69 -11.60
N TYR A 122 -15.02 -5.55 -12.26
CA TYR A 122 -15.89 -4.45 -11.85
C TYR A 122 -16.42 -3.65 -13.05
N GLY A 123 -17.73 -3.42 -13.05
CA GLY A 123 -18.40 -2.58 -14.03
C GLY A 123 -18.78 -3.29 -15.33
N ASN A 124 -18.68 -4.62 -15.39
CA ASN A 124 -19.05 -5.43 -16.56
C ASN A 124 -20.50 -5.97 -16.46
N GLY A 125 -21.27 -5.49 -15.47
CA GLY A 125 -22.65 -5.88 -15.22
C GLY A 125 -22.77 -7.35 -14.79
N GLU A 126 -23.65 -8.11 -15.45
CA GLU A 126 -23.87 -9.54 -15.14
C GLU A 126 -22.64 -10.43 -15.39
N LYS A 127 -21.58 -9.91 -16.02
CA LYS A 127 -20.32 -10.61 -16.25
C LYS A 127 -19.30 -10.39 -15.15
N ASP A 128 -19.60 -9.58 -14.13
CA ASP A 128 -18.69 -9.41 -12.99
C ASP A 128 -18.49 -10.73 -12.26
N ALA A 129 -17.23 -11.09 -11.97
CA ALA A 129 -16.83 -12.37 -11.45
C ALA A 129 -15.62 -12.23 -10.48
N ILE A 130 -15.38 -13.29 -9.72
CA ILE A 130 -14.12 -13.49 -9.02
C ILE A 130 -13.20 -14.31 -9.92
N CYS A 131 -12.04 -13.74 -10.21
CA CYS A 131 -11.02 -14.31 -11.07
C CYS A 131 -9.79 -14.75 -10.28
N HIS A 132 -8.97 -15.60 -10.87
CA HIS A 132 -7.75 -16.12 -10.28
C HIS A 132 -6.58 -15.96 -11.26
N ALA A 133 -5.44 -15.54 -10.75
CA ALA A 133 -4.17 -15.47 -11.49
C ALA A 133 -3.02 -15.97 -10.63
N VAL A 134 -1.94 -16.42 -11.26
CA VAL A 134 -0.78 -16.99 -10.58
C VAL A 134 0.49 -16.31 -11.08
N SER A 135 1.45 -16.08 -10.16
CA SER A 135 2.73 -15.47 -10.47
C SER A 135 3.89 -16.20 -9.79
N ASP A 136 4.98 -16.38 -10.52
CA ASP A 136 6.25 -16.90 -10.00
C ASP A 136 7.11 -15.81 -9.36
N ASP A 137 6.90 -14.54 -9.70
CA ASP A 137 7.67 -13.39 -9.22
C ASP A 137 6.85 -12.40 -8.37
N GLY A 138 5.52 -12.60 -8.30
CA GLY A 138 4.59 -11.75 -7.57
C GLY A 138 4.28 -10.43 -8.29
N ILE A 139 4.75 -10.23 -9.51
CA ILE A 139 4.56 -9.00 -10.29
C ILE A 139 3.86 -9.30 -11.62
N ARG A 140 4.32 -10.30 -12.35
CA ARG A 140 3.75 -10.73 -13.63
C ARG A 140 2.82 -11.91 -13.40
N PHE A 141 1.55 -11.72 -13.68
CA PHE A 141 0.50 -12.69 -13.43
C PHE A 141 -0.02 -13.33 -14.72
N LYS A 142 -0.16 -14.64 -14.69
CA LYS A 142 -0.86 -15.40 -15.70
C LYS A 142 -2.26 -15.72 -15.18
N ARG A 143 -3.28 -15.33 -15.96
CA ARG A 143 -4.68 -15.69 -15.63
C ARG A 143 -4.82 -17.19 -15.68
N ASN A 144 -5.61 -17.68 -14.75
CA ASN A 144 -6.08 -19.06 -14.75
C ASN A 144 -7.45 -19.06 -15.43
N PRO A 145 -7.65 -19.82 -16.51
CA PRO A 145 -8.93 -19.88 -17.22
C PRO A 145 -10.04 -20.47 -16.34
#